data_01efd625620b35307bf495c1e0d3a9f2
#
_entry.id   01efd625620b35307bf495c1e0d3a9f2
#
_cell.length_a   1.000
_cell.length_b   1.000
_cell.length_c   1.000
_cell.angle_alpha   90.00
_cell.angle_beta   90.00
_cell.angle_gamma   90.00
#
_symmetry.space_group_name_H-M   'P 1'
#
loop_
_entity.id
_entity.type
_entity.pdbx_description
1 polymer ?
#
loop_
_entity_poly.entity_id
_entity_poly.type
_entity_poly.pdbx_seq_one_letter_code
_entity_poly.pdbx_strand_id
1 'polypeptide(L)'
;MSNPSISLQLIPGDATISPLLFGHFIEFIENCITGGVSDPGSPASDASGIRQDVLEKAMGLQPTLLRFPGGTYAGIYHWMDGIGALANRRKRRNLIWGGINDNTFGTAEFVTYCRKLGAEPMLCVNMASGTAQEAADWVEYCNGEPGTYYADLRVADGFPEPFHVRYWCIGNESYAEPDLGAQHNPDRYIADAWEFTKHMKLMDPSLKLVYVGNPLDAA
;
A
#
# COMPACT_ATOMS: atom_id res chain seq x y z
N MET A 1 -32.29 -44.75 1.49
CA MET A 1 -31.37 -43.82 0.81
C MET A 1 -30.27 -43.46 1.82
N SER A 2 -29.03 -43.86 1.60
CA SER A 2 -27.91 -43.51 2.47
C SER A 2 -27.58 -42.01 2.29
N ASN A 3 -27.53 -41.26 3.37
CA ASN A 3 -27.08 -39.88 3.31
C ASN A 3 -25.59 -39.88 2.85
N PRO A 4 -25.22 -39.02 1.87
CA PRO A 4 -23.85 -38.88 1.48
C PRO A 4 -23.04 -38.36 2.68
N SER A 5 -21.93 -39.01 2.97
CA SER A 5 -20.99 -38.57 4.02
C SER A 5 -19.69 -38.12 3.35
N ILE A 6 -19.14 -36.98 3.81
CA ILE A 6 -17.83 -36.51 3.43
C ILE A 6 -16.90 -36.76 4.62
N SER A 7 -15.82 -37.49 4.38
CA SER A 7 -14.76 -37.68 5.38
C SER A 7 -13.59 -36.75 5.05
N LEU A 8 -13.18 -35.92 6.01
CA LEU A 8 -12.00 -35.06 5.93
C LEU A 8 -10.90 -35.65 6.81
N GLN A 9 -9.75 -35.95 6.21
CA GLN A 9 -8.58 -36.38 6.96
C GLN A 9 -7.56 -35.25 6.99
N LEU A 10 -7.22 -34.74 8.17
CA LEU A 10 -6.11 -33.83 8.35
C LEU A 10 -4.81 -34.63 8.37
N ILE A 11 -3.99 -34.44 7.35
CA ILE A 11 -2.67 -35.02 7.28
C ILE A 11 -1.66 -33.93 7.70
N PRO A 12 -0.94 -34.09 8.83
CA PRO A 12 0.11 -33.17 9.19
C PRO A 12 1.16 -33.10 8.07
N GLY A 13 1.49 -31.89 7.65
CA GLY A 13 2.56 -31.66 6.67
C GLY A 13 3.64 -30.75 7.27
N ASP A 14 4.82 -30.74 6.67
CA ASP A 14 5.93 -29.90 7.10
C ASP A 14 5.80 -28.44 6.61
N ALA A 15 4.75 -28.14 5.83
CA ALA A 15 4.51 -26.80 5.29
C ALA A 15 3.86 -25.89 6.34
N THR A 16 4.50 -24.75 6.59
CA THR A 16 3.95 -23.70 7.44
C THR A 16 3.21 -22.68 6.57
N ILE A 17 1.98 -22.36 6.92
CA ILE A 17 1.22 -21.26 6.28
C ILE A 17 1.90 -19.94 6.65
N SER A 18 2.25 -19.13 5.63
CA SER A 18 2.81 -17.81 5.89
C SER A 18 1.80 -16.94 6.63
N PRO A 19 2.17 -16.28 7.73
CA PRO A 19 1.29 -15.34 8.42
C PRO A 19 0.86 -14.18 7.51
N LEU A 20 1.63 -13.84 6.48
CA LEU A 20 1.31 -12.77 5.53
C LEU A 20 0.03 -13.03 4.72
N LEU A 21 -0.48 -14.28 4.72
CA LEU A 21 -1.79 -14.61 4.15
C LEU A 21 -2.94 -13.88 4.84
N PHE A 22 -2.77 -13.47 6.10
CA PHE A 22 -3.77 -12.76 6.90
C PHE A 22 -3.58 -11.23 6.84
N GLY A 23 -3.12 -10.74 5.68
CA GLY A 23 -2.98 -9.32 5.40
C GLY A 23 -4.33 -8.67 5.06
N HIS A 24 -4.38 -7.35 5.22
CA HIS A 24 -5.49 -6.49 4.87
C HIS A 24 -5.02 -5.36 3.96
N PHE A 25 -5.94 -4.50 3.51
CA PHE A 25 -5.58 -3.23 2.87
C PHE A 25 -6.51 -2.11 3.31
N ILE A 26 -6.04 -0.89 3.17
CA ILE A 26 -6.81 0.34 3.35
C ILE A 26 -6.72 1.20 2.10
N GLU A 27 -7.75 1.95 1.80
CA GLU A 27 -7.86 2.73 0.58
C GLU A 27 -8.46 4.12 0.84
N PHE A 28 -8.11 5.10 0.02
CA PHE A 28 -8.78 6.40 -0.01
C PHE A 28 -10.15 6.29 -0.69
N ILE A 29 -11.01 5.47 -0.12
CA ILE A 29 -12.40 5.26 -0.50
C ILE A 29 -13.32 5.66 0.66
N GLU A 30 -14.31 6.50 0.40
CA GLU A 30 -15.25 6.97 1.42
C GLU A 30 -14.55 7.35 2.74
N ASN A 31 -14.94 6.73 3.85
CA ASN A 31 -14.37 6.97 5.18
C ASN A 31 -13.39 5.88 5.63
N CYS A 32 -12.77 5.12 4.73
CA CYS A 32 -11.84 4.08 5.14
C CYS A 32 -10.56 4.70 5.74
N ILE A 33 -9.91 5.62 5.04
CA ILE A 33 -8.73 6.32 5.58
C ILE A 33 -9.13 7.66 6.18
N THR A 34 -9.62 8.60 5.36
CA THR A 34 -10.02 9.94 5.82
C THR A 34 -11.35 9.86 6.55
N GLY A 35 -11.39 10.25 7.82
CA GLY A 35 -12.56 10.12 8.69
C GLY A 35 -12.71 8.73 9.34
N GLY A 36 -11.91 7.74 8.89
CA GLY A 36 -11.84 6.39 9.46
C GLY A 36 -10.55 6.16 10.22
N VAL A 37 -9.51 5.64 9.56
CA VAL A 37 -8.19 5.41 10.17
C VAL A 37 -7.58 6.72 10.68
N SER A 38 -7.70 7.79 9.89
CA SER A 38 -7.17 9.12 10.20
C SER A 38 -8.29 10.17 10.18
N ASP A 39 -8.46 10.86 11.31
CA ASP A 39 -9.37 12.00 11.48
C ASP A 39 -8.82 12.96 12.54
N PRO A 40 -7.95 13.90 12.15
CA PRO A 40 -7.34 14.86 13.10
C PRO A 40 -8.36 15.70 13.85
N GLY A 41 -9.58 15.84 13.33
CA GLY A 41 -10.68 16.59 13.98
C GLY A 41 -11.48 15.80 15.01
N SER A 42 -11.29 14.48 15.08
CA SER A 42 -12.02 13.62 15.99
C SER A 42 -11.47 13.66 17.43
N PRO A 43 -12.31 13.75 18.45
CA PRO A 43 -11.88 13.63 19.84
C PRO A 43 -11.33 12.22 20.19
N ALA A 44 -11.56 11.23 19.33
CA ALA A 44 -11.02 9.89 19.46
C ALA A 44 -9.63 9.72 18.86
N SER A 45 -9.09 10.77 18.20
CA SER A 45 -7.78 10.73 17.57
C SER A 45 -6.65 11.13 18.52
N ASP A 46 -5.49 10.51 18.36
CA ASP A 46 -4.26 10.96 19.02
C ASP A 46 -3.67 12.21 18.34
N ALA A 47 -2.53 12.68 18.87
CA ALA A 47 -1.84 13.87 18.36
C ALA A 47 -1.36 13.72 16.89
N SER A 48 -1.25 12.50 16.37
CA SER A 48 -0.91 12.21 14.97
C SER A 48 -2.14 12.12 14.06
N GLY A 49 -3.33 12.33 14.59
CA GLY A 49 -4.59 12.23 13.86
C GLY A 49 -5.11 10.80 13.65
N ILE A 50 -4.47 9.79 14.24
CA ILE A 50 -4.91 8.40 14.15
C ILE A 50 -6.03 8.14 15.16
N ARG A 51 -7.17 7.66 14.68
CA ARG A 51 -8.33 7.32 15.52
C ARG A 51 -8.04 6.08 16.35
N GLN A 52 -8.06 6.25 17.67
CA GLN A 52 -7.72 5.19 18.62
C GLN A 52 -8.81 4.13 18.74
N ASP A 53 -10.08 4.51 18.59
CA ASP A 53 -11.21 3.59 18.56
C ASP A 53 -11.18 2.66 17.34
N VAL A 54 -10.75 3.19 16.16
CA VAL A 54 -10.56 2.40 14.93
C VAL A 54 -9.32 1.52 15.06
N LEU A 55 -8.21 2.07 15.60
CA LEU A 55 -6.98 1.31 15.81
C LEU A 55 -7.22 0.10 16.71
N GLU A 56 -7.97 0.27 17.82
CA GLU A 56 -8.32 -0.82 18.74
C GLU A 56 -9.07 -1.96 18.01
N LYS A 57 -10.03 -1.62 17.15
CA LYS A 57 -10.77 -2.62 16.36
C LYS A 57 -9.89 -3.31 15.34
N ALA A 58 -9.02 -2.54 14.66
CA ALA A 58 -8.07 -3.08 13.71
C ALA A 58 -7.04 -4.01 14.36
N MET A 59 -6.56 -3.68 15.57
CA MET A 59 -5.71 -4.58 16.37
C MET A 59 -6.41 -5.90 16.71
N GLY A 60 -7.72 -5.87 16.94
CA GLY A 60 -8.53 -7.08 17.19
C GLY A 60 -8.60 -8.03 15.99
N LEU A 61 -8.37 -7.52 14.76
CA LEU A 61 -8.27 -8.35 13.56
C LEU A 61 -6.89 -9.00 13.37
N GLN A 62 -5.88 -8.56 14.12
CA GLN A 62 -4.50 -9.05 14.07
C GLN A 62 -3.92 -9.07 12.65
N PRO A 63 -4.00 -7.98 11.87
CA PRO A 63 -3.45 -7.95 10.52
C PRO A 63 -1.94 -8.16 10.58
N THR A 64 -1.43 -9.06 9.76
CA THR A 64 0.00 -9.37 9.69
C THR A 64 0.72 -8.54 8.65
N LEU A 65 -0.03 -7.99 7.70
CA LEU A 65 0.41 -7.12 6.64
C LEU A 65 -0.72 -6.14 6.31
N LEU A 66 -0.37 -4.90 6.00
CA LEU A 66 -1.34 -3.90 5.56
C LEU A 66 -0.86 -3.24 4.27
N ARG A 67 -1.73 -3.13 3.26
CA ARG A 67 -1.44 -2.51 1.96
C ARG A 67 -2.07 -1.12 1.86
N PHE A 68 -1.32 -0.18 1.23
CA PHE A 68 -1.66 1.23 1.02
C PHE A 68 -1.11 1.69 -0.35
N PRO A 69 -1.68 2.67 -1.06
CA PRO A 69 -2.78 3.56 -0.67
C PRO A 69 -4.18 3.03 -1.01
N GLY A 70 -4.28 1.81 -1.47
CA GLY A 70 -5.54 1.17 -1.81
C GLY A 70 -5.42 0.16 -2.93
N GLY A 71 -6.58 -0.12 -3.52
CA GLY A 71 -6.75 -0.84 -4.76
C GLY A 71 -6.69 0.14 -5.94
N THR A 72 -7.86 0.44 -6.54
CA THR A 72 -8.00 1.32 -7.72
C THR A 72 -7.40 2.71 -7.49
N TYR A 73 -7.48 3.25 -6.27
CA TYR A 73 -6.89 4.56 -5.93
C TYR A 73 -5.37 4.60 -6.13
N ALA A 74 -4.66 3.47 -6.06
CA ALA A 74 -3.23 3.42 -6.30
C ALA A 74 -2.85 3.97 -7.69
N GLY A 75 -3.73 3.84 -8.69
CA GLY A 75 -3.52 4.34 -10.05
C GLY A 75 -3.50 5.86 -10.21
N ILE A 76 -3.92 6.61 -9.18
CA ILE A 76 -3.92 8.08 -9.18
C ILE A 76 -3.12 8.67 -8.01
N TYR A 77 -2.57 7.84 -7.14
CA TYR A 77 -1.84 8.29 -5.96
C TYR A 77 -0.40 8.68 -6.30
N HIS A 78 -0.03 9.90 -5.97
CA HIS A 78 1.34 10.41 -6.05
C HIS A 78 1.87 10.60 -4.62
N TRP A 79 2.78 9.74 -4.20
CA TRP A 79 3.24 9.65 -2.81
C TRP A 79 3.86 10.94 -2.27
N MET A 80 4.47 11.74 -3.13
CA MET A 80 5.06 13.04 -2.76
C MET A 80 4.01 14.06 -2.28
N ASP A 81 2.74 13.91 -2.67
CA ASP A 81 1.67 14.78 -2.17
C ASP A 81 1.34 14.51 -0.70
N GLY A 82 1.71 13.33 -0.17
CA GLY A 82 1.46 12.88 1.19
C GLY A 82 2.65 12.95 2.13
N ILE A 83 3.70 13.71 1.81
CA ILE A 83 4.89 13.91 2.66
C ILE A 83 5.07 15.40 3.02
N GLY A 84 5.98 15.68 3.94
CA GLY A 84 6.22 17.04 4.43
C GLY A 84 5.15 17.53 5.41
N ALA A 85 5.26 18.81 5.79
CA ALA A 85 4.34 19.42 6.72
C ALA A 85 2.89 19.40 6.20
N LEU A 86 1.94 19.01 7.04
CA LEU A 86 0.53 18.84 6.68
C LEU A 86 -0.07 20.05 5.97
N ALA A 87 0.31 21.28 6.40
CA ALA A 87 -0.18 22.52 5.80
C ALA A 87 0.26 22.73 4.33
N ASN A 88 1.32 22.04 3.90
CA ASN A 88 1.91 22.18 2.56
C ASN A 88 1.51 21.02 1.63
N ARG A 89 0.83 19.99 2.13
CA ARG A 89 0.42 18.85 1.33
C ARG A 89 -0.62 19.23 0.31
N ARG A 90 -0.46 18.70 -0.91
CA ARG A 90 -1.35 19.03 -2.03
C ARG A 90 -2.69 18.32 -1.86
N LYS A 91 -3.77 19.09 -1.97
CA LYS A 91 -5.11 18.51 -2.09
C LYS A 91 -5.35 18.09 -3.54
N ARG A 92 -5.79 16.86 -3.72
CA ARG A 92 -6.13 16.28 -5.03
C ARG A 92 -7.60 15.93 -5.12
N ARG A 93 -8.17 16.13 -6.31
CA ARG A 93 -9.48 15.55 -6.60
C ARG A 93 -9.33 14.03 -6.68
N ASN A 94 -10.17 13.32 -5.96
CA ASN A 94 -10.25 11.87 -6.09
C ASN A 94 -11.07 11.54 -7.36
N LEU A 95 -10.39 11.10 -8.41
CA LEU A 95 -10.99 10.83 -9.71
C LEU A 95 -11.73 9.50 -9.75
N ILE A 96 -11.48 8.62 -8.79
CA ILE A 96 -12.05 7.29 -8.71
C ILE A 96 -13.34 7.29 -7.87
N TRP A 97 -13.22 7.74 -6.62
CA TRP A 97 -14.31 7.67 -5.65
C TRP A 97 -15.01 9.01 -5.42
N GLY A 98 -14.54 10.07 -6.08
CA GLY A 98 -15.07 11.43 -5.92
C GLY A 98 -14.52 12.14 -4.67
N GLY A 99 -14.90 13.40 -4.51
CA GLY A 99 -14.44 14.24 -3.40
C GLY A 99 -13.01 14.76 -3.56
N ILE A 100 -12.41 15.13 -2.45
CA ILE A 100 -11.04 15.67 -2.37
C ILE A 100 -10.26 14.87 -1.34
N ASN A 101 -9.09 14.36 -1.74
CA ASN A 101 -8.09 13.85 -0.83
C ASN A 101 -7.14 14.99 -0.43
N ASP A 102 -7.02 15.25 0.86
CA ASP A 102 -6.16 16.31 1.41
C ASP A 102 -4.72 15.81 1.70
N ASN A 103 -4.48 14.51 1.51
CA ASN A 103 -3.19 13.84 1.72
C ASN A 103 -2.61 14.00 3.14
N THR A 104 -3.48 14.21 4.14
CA THR A 104 -3.08 14.31 5.55
C THR A 104 -2.61 12.97 6.12
N PHE A 105 -2.96 11.87 5.44
CA PHE A 105 -2.45 10.53 5.73
C PHE A 105 -1.60 10.06 4.54
N GLY A 106 -0.30 10.01 4.72
CA GLY A 106 0.67 9.60 3.69
C GLY A 106 1.56 8.45 4.16
N THR A 107 2.74 8.37 3.57
CA THR A 107 3.68 7.25 3.81
C THR A 107 4.09 7.12 5.28
N ALA A 108 4.45 8.22 5.93
CA ALA A 108 4.93 8.20 7.30
C ALA A 108 3.82 7.84 8.30
N GLU A 109 2.62 8.39 8.11
CA GLU A 109 1.44 8.07 8.90
C GLU A 109 1.06 6.59 8.71
N PHE A 110 1.09 6.08 7.48
CA PHE A 110 0.80 4.69 7.17
C PHE A 110 1.79 3.73 7.83
N VAL A 111 3.10 3.98 7.71
CA VAL A 111 4.11 3.12 8.35
C VAL A 111 3.99 3.17 9.86
N THR A 112 3.72 4.34 10.44
CA THR A 112 3.46 4.50 11.87
C THR A 112 2.23 3.69 12.31
N TYR A 113 1.15 3.72 11.52
CA TYR A 113 -0.05 2.93 11.77
C TYR A 113 0.23 1.42 11.71
N CYS A 114 0.97 0.96 10.71
CA CYS A 114 1.40 -0.44 10.62
C CYS A 114 2.20 -0.89 11.87
N ARG A 115 3.12 -0.05 12.35
CA ARG A 115 3.91 -0.34 13.55
C ARG A 115 3.02 -0.45 14.80
N LYS A 116 2.00 0.41 14.94
CA LYS A 116 1.02 0.32 16.03
C LYS A 116 0.20 -0.96 15.96
N LEU A 117 -0.10 -1.46 14.75
CA LEU A 117 -0.82 -2.72 14.53
C LEU A 117 0.06 -3.97 14.70
N GLY A 118 1.39 -3.83 14.63
CA GLY A 118 2.31 -4.96 14.51
C GLY A 118 2.28 -5.61 13.12
N ALA A 119 1.83 -4.88 12.09
CA ALA A 119 1.70 -5.34 10.72
C ALA A 119 2.88 -4.90 9.86
N GLU A 120 3.28 -5.73 8.88
CA GLU A 120 4.24 -5.35 7.84
C GLU A 120 3.60 -4.36 6.87
N PRO A 121 4.25 -3.23 6.56
CA PRO A 121 3.75 -2.31 5.54
C PRO A 121 3.98 -2.89 4.13
N MET A 122 2.96 -2.75 3.27
CA MET A 122 3.04 -3.01 1.84
C MET A 122 2.57 -1.77 1.09
N LEU A 123 3.39 -1.27 0.18
CA LEU A 123 3.06 -0.12 -0.65
C LEU A 123 2.72 -0.55 -2.08
N CYS A 124 1.74 0.11 -2.69
CA CYS A 124 1.33 -0.14 -4.06
C CYS A 124 1.72 1.05 -4.94
N VAL A 125 2.65 0.84 -5.90
CA VAL A 125 3.11 1.89 -6.78
C VAL A 125 2.09 2.21 -7.87
N ASN A 126 2.07 3.48 -8.29
CA ASN A 126 1.17 3.97 -9.32
C ASN A 126 1.70 3.61 -10.72
N MET A 127 1.18 2.55 -11.32
CA MET A 127 1.50 2.16 -12.69
C MET A 127 0.61 2.83 -13.75
N ALA A 128 -0.43 3.57 -13.36
CA ALA A 128 -1.35 4.18 -14.30
C ALA A 128 -0.92 5.59 -14.71
N SER A 129 -0.76 6.49 -13.75
CA SER A 129 -0.38 7.89 -13.98
C SER A 129 1.01 8.25 -13.45
N GLY A 130 1.64 7.35 -12.68
CA GLY A 130 3.00 7.50 -12.17
C GLY A 130 4.06 7.00 -13.14
N THR A 131 5.31 6.99 -12.68
CA THR A 131 6.46 6.53 -13.45
C THR A 131 7.32 5.54 -12.65
N ALA A 132 8.13 4.74 -13.35
CA ALA A 132 9.11 3.85 -12.71
C ALA A 132 10.12 4.63 -11.86
N GLN A 133 10.48 5.86 -12.28
CA GLN A 133 11.34 6.74 -11.49
C GLN A 133 10.65 7.17 -10.20
N GLU A 134 9.39 7.61 -10.26
CA GLU A 134 8.61 7.97 -9.06
C GLU A 134 8.52 6.81 -8.06
N ALA A 135 8.39 5.58 -8.55
CA ALA A 135 8.40 4.39 -7.71
C ALA A 135 9.76 4.15 -7.04
N ALA A 136 10.87 4.32 -7.76
CA ALA A 136 12.22 4.22 -7.20
C ALA A 136 12.50 5.33 -6.17
N ASP A 137 12.07 6.55 -6.46
CA ASP A 137 12.17 7.70 -5.54
C ASP A 137 11.41 7.43 -4.23
N TRP A 138 10.26 6.74 -4.32
CA TRP A 138 9.51 6.32 -3.13
C TRP A 138 10.23 5.24 -2.34
N VAL A 139 10.91 4.31 -3.02
CA VAL A 139 11.78 3.32 -2.35
C VAL A 139 12.91 4.04 -1.62
N GLU A 140 13.57 5.02 -2.25
CA GLU A 140 14.62 5.82 -1.61
C GLU A 140 14.10 6.57 -0.38
N TYR A 141 12.94 7.23 -0.48
CA TYR A 141 12.30 7.88 0.66
C TYR A 141 12.07 6.89 1.81
N CYS A 142 11.60 5.69 1.52
CA CYS A 142 11.28 4.70 2.55
C CYS A 142 12.52 4.02 3.14
N ASN A 143 13.48 3.64 2.30
CA ASN A 143 14.53 2.68 2.65
C ASN A 143 15.95 3.24 2.52
N GLY A 144 16.13 4.41 1.88
CA GLY A 144 17.45 5.02 1.69
C GLY A 144 18.07 5.51 3.00
N GLU A 145 19.39 5.36 3.12
CA GLU A 145 20.16 5.99 4.17
C GLU A 145 20.21 7.51 3.98
N PRO A 146 20.29 8.31 5.05
CA PRO A 146 20.46 9.77 4.96
C PRO A 146 21.66 10.16 4.08
N GLY A 147 21.52 11.28 3.37
CA GLY A 147 22.56 11.81 2.49
C GLY A 147 22.17 11.77 1.00
N THR A 148 20.96 11.33 0.69
CA THR A 148 20.37 11.42 -0.64
C THR A 148 19.04 12.17 -0.56
N TYR A 149 18.59 12.73 -1.70
CA TYR A 149 17.49 13.71 -1.73
C TYR A 149 16.20 13.23 -1.06
N TYR A 150 15.70 12.06 -1.43
CA TYR A 150 14.43 11.56 -0.89
C TYR A 150 14.57 10.98 0.52
N ALA A 151 15.70 10.38 0.85
CA ALA A 151 16.00 9.96 2.22
C ALA A 151 16.08 11.18 3.16
N ASP A 152 16.68 12.27 2.71
CA ASP A 152 16.77 13.52 3.49
C ASP A 152 15.40 14.20 3.67
N LEU A 153 14.46 14.06 2.71
CA LEU A 153 13.06 14.48 2.91
C LEU A 153 12.40 13.70 4.04
N ARG A 154 12.60 12.38 4.13
CA ARG A 154 12.12 11.57 5.26
C ARG A 154 12.69 12.06 6.59
N VAL A 155 14.00 12.35 6.61
CA VAL A 155 14.66 12.90 7.82
C VAL A 155 14.03 14.23 8.20
N ALA A 156 13.78 15.12 7.24
CA ALA A 156 13.12 16.41 7.45
C ALA A 156 11.70 16.27 7.97
N ASP A 157 11.00 15.18 7.60
CA ASP A 157 9.67 14.81 8.10
C ASP A 157 9.72 14.25 9.54
N GLY A 158 10.90 14.15 10.16
CA GLY A 158 11.07 13.68 11.54
C GLY A 158 11.38 12.19 11.67
N PHE A 159 11.70 11.51 10.57
CA PHE A 159 12.02 10.07 10.54
C PHE A 159 13.47 9.83 10.09
N PRO A 160 14.45 9.96 10.98
CA PRO A 160 15.87 9.82 10.61
C PRO A 160 16.22 8.41 10.11
N GLU A 161 15.61 7.38 10.71
CA GLU A 161 15.87 6.00 10.35
C GLU A 161 15.02 5.54 9.15
N PRO A 162 15.56 4.68 8.26
CA PRO A 162 14.78 4.06 7.20
C PRO A 162 13.55 3.32 7.72
N PHE A 163 12.47 3.36 6.93
CA PHE A 163 11.25 2.64 7.27
C PHE A 163 11.35 1.12 7.02
N HIS A 164 12.29 0.67 6.19
CA HIS A 164 12.51 -0.73 5.83
C HIS A 164 11.24 -1.40 5.26
N VAL A 165 10.54 -0.71 4.38
CA VAL A 165 9.37 -1.26 3.68
C VAL A 165 9.84 -2.30 2.66
N ARG A 166 9.54 -3.57 2.94
CA ARG A 166 10.00 -4.69 2.12
C ARG A 166 9.05 -5.09 1.01
N TYR A 167 7.73 -4.93 1.20
CA TYR A 167 6.71 -5.44 0.29
C TYR A 167 6.13 -4.32 -0.56
N TRP A 168 6.12 -4.54 -1.88
CA TRP A 168 5.66 -3.55 -2.86
C TRP A 168 4.85 -4.21 -3.95
N CYS A 169 3.62 -3.69 -4.19
CA CYS A 169 2.79 -4.09 -5.33
C CYS A 169 3.17 -3.26 -6.55
N ILE A 170 3.35 -3.91 -7.69
CA ILE A 170 3.56 -3.28 -8.99
C ILE A 170 2.20 -3.09 -9.65
N GLY A 171 1.55 -1.97 -9.28
CA GLY A 171 0.19 -1.63 -9.71
C GLY A 171 -0.92 -2.38 -8.97
N ASN A 172 -2.16 -2.10 -9.38
CA ASN A 172 -3.38 -2.72 -8.91
C ASN A 172 -4.29 -3.01 -10.10
N GLU A 173 -4.85 -4.22 -10.15
CA GLU A 173 -5.88 -4.63 -11.12
C GLU A 173 -5.67 -4.12 -12.55
N SER A 174 -4.44 -4.14 -13.03
CA SER A 174 -4.06 -3.61 -14.35
C SER A 174 -4.78 -4.32 -15.52
N TYR A 175 -5.57 -5.33 -15.26
CA TYR A 175 -6.43 -6.04 -16.21
C TYR A 175 -7.87 -5.54 -16.21
N ALA A 176 -8.31 -4.81 -15.16
CA ALA A 176 -9.72 -4.51 -14.92
C ALA A 176 -10.13 -3.19 -15.58
N GLU A 177 -11.19 -3.25 -16.37
CA GLU A 177 -11.89 -2.07 -16.86
C GLU A 177 -12.99 -1.66 -15.86
N PRO A 178 -13.22 -0.38 -15.61
CA PRO A 178 -12.63 0.81 -16.28
C PRO A 178 -11.45 1.44 -15.53
N ASP A 179 -10.66 0.67 -14.80
CA ASP A 179 -9.57 1.19 -13.98
C ASP A 179 -8.52 1.92 -14.82
N LEU A 180 -7.97 3.00 -14.26
CA LEU A 180 -6.88 3.73 -14.90
C LEU A 180 -5.65 2.81 -15.02
N GLY A 181 -5.02 2.83 -16.20
CA GLY A 181 -3.85 2.00 -16.47
C GLY A 181 -4.19 0.55 -16.82
N ALA A 182 -5.48 0.22 -17.05
CA ALA A 182 -5.86 -1.09 -17.54
C ALA A 182 -5.16 -1.45 -18.85
N GLN A 183 -4.61 -2.66 -18.90
CA GLN A 183 -3.83 -3.19 -20.02
C GLN A 183 -4.48 -4.47 -20.53
N HIS A 184 -5.02 -4.43 -21.77
CA HIS A 184 -5.53 -5.63 -22.42
C HIS A 184 -4.44 -6.43 -23.15
N ASN A 185 -3.24 -5.85 -23.26
CA ASN A 185 -2.08 -6.51 -23.84
C ASN A 185 -1.12 -6.95 -22.74
N PRO A 186 -1.00 -8.25 -22.45
CA PRO A 186 -0.12 -8.76 -21.42
C PRO A 186 1.36 -8.46 -21.66
N ASP A 187 1.82 -8.42 -22.93
CA ASP A 187 3.22 -8.10 -23.26
C ASP A 187 3.56 -6.66 -22.85
N ARG A 188 2.61 -5.74 -23.02
CA ARG A 188 2.79 -4.36 -22.60
C ARG A 188 2.83 -4.26 -21.06
N TYR A 189 1.93 -4.93 -20.37
CA TYR A 189 1.97 -4.99 -18.90
C TYR A 189 3.31 -5.53 -18.41
N ILE A 190 3.79 -6.63 -19.01
CA ILE A 190 5.09 -7.23 -18.64
C ILE A 190 6.23 -6.25 -18.86
N ALA A 191 6.25 -5.53 -19.98
CA ALA A 191 7.29 -4.56 -20.28
C ALA A 191 7.29 -3.40 -19.29
N ASP A 192 6.12 -2.83 -19.00
CA ASP A 192 5.96 -1.73 -18.04
C ASP A 192 6.33 -2.20 -16.61
N ALA A 193 5.84 -3.35 -16.17
CA ALA A 193 6.14 -3.92 -14.86
C ALA A 193 7.64 -4.24 -14.70
N TRP A 194 8.30 -4.68 -15.78
CA TRP A 194 9.73 -4.92 -15.79
C TRP A 194 10.53 -3.62 -15.62
N GLU A 195 10.07 -2.53 -16.23
CA GLU A 195 10.72 -1.22 -16.09
C GLU A 195 10.62 -0.71 -14.64
N PHE A 196 9.43 -0.78 -14.03
CA PHE A 196 9.27 -0.49 -12.59
C PHE A 196 10.17 -1.37 -11.73
N THR A 197 10.20 -2.67 -12.00
CA THR A 197 11.04 -3.63 -11.28
C THR A 197 12.51 -3.26 -11.30
N LYS A 198 13.05 -2.92 -12.47
CA LYS A 198 14.46 -2.53 -12.61
C LYS A 198 14.80 -1.30 -11.77
N HIS A 199 14.00 -0.23 -11.91
CA HIS A 199 14.22 1.00 -11.18
C HIS A 199 14.19 0.77 -9.67
N MET A 200 13.15 0.11 -9.18
CA MET A 200 12.98 -0.17 -7.74
C MET A 200 14.06 -1.10 -7.18
N LYS A 201 14.43 -2.15 -7.94
CA LYS A 201 15.46 -3.11 -7.52
C LYS A 201 16.88 -2.57 -7.59
N LEU A 202 17.15 -1.60 -8.46
CA LEU A 202 18.42 -0.87 -8.47
C LEU A 202 18.55 0.03 -7.24
N MET A 203 17.41 0.58 -6.76
CA MET A 203 17.38 1.38 -5.54
C MET A 203 17.55 0.50 -4.28
N ASP A 204 16.81 -0.61 -4.20
CA ASP A 204 16.90 -1.57 -3.09
C ASP A 204 16.69 -3.01 -3.59
N PRO A 205 17.76 -3.83 -3.74
CA PRO A 205 17.64 -5.21 -4.23
C PRO A 205 16.92 -6.15 -3.28
N SER A 206 16.72 -5.78 -2.01
CA SER A 206 16.08 -6.62 -1.00
C SER A 206 14.55 -6.67 -1.11
N LEU A 207 13.93 -5.76 -1.86
CA LEU A 207 12.48 -5.64 -1.98
C LEU A 207 11.82 -6.97 -2.38
N LYS A 208 10.60 -7.17 -1.90
CA LYS A 208 9.70 -8.26 -2.29
C LYS A 208 8.58 -7.65 -3.14
N LEU A 209 8.60 -7.93 -4.44
CA LEU A 209 7.65 -7.37 -5.40
C LEU A 209 6.48 -8.32 -5.63
N VAL A 210 5.28 -7.76 -5.67
CA VAL A 210 4.02 -8.47 -5.93
C VAL A 210 3.45 -7.91 -7.23
N TYR A 211 3.22 -8.78 -8.20
CA TYR A 211 2.70 -8.41 -9.51
C TYR A 211 1.20 -8.69 -9.62
N VAL A 212 0.55 -7.97 -10.52
CA VAL A 212 -0.87 -8.17 -10.82
C VAL A 212 -1.03 -9.32 -11.81
N GLY A 213 -1.98 -10.21 -11.53
CA GLY A 213 -2.39 -11.29 -12.43
C GLY A 213 -3.92 -11.34 -12.51
N ASN A 214 -4.46 -11.71 -13.69
CA ASN A 214 -5.89 -11.93 -13.85
C ASN A 214 -6.23 -13.41 -13.61
N PRO A 215 -6.96 -13.75 -12.56
CA PRO A 215 -7.33 -15.14 -12.29
C PRO A 215 -8.50 -15.65 -13.15
N LEU A 216 -9.18 -14.75 -13.87
CA LEU A 216 -10.43 -15.08 -14.55
C LEU A 216 -10.25 -15.50 -16.02
N ASP A 217 -9.11 -15.20 -16.65
CA ASP A 217 -8.84 -15.49 -18.06
C ASP A 217 -7.90 -16.71 -18.26
N ALA A 218 -7.86 -17.61 -17.29
CA ALA A 218 -7.19 -18.90 -17.45
C ALA A 218 -8.13 -19.90 -18.17
N ALA A 219 -8.52 -19.57 -19.41
CA ALA A 219 -9.28 -20.47 -20.30
C ALA A 219 -8.59 -20.63 -21.65
#